data_e9979b078ff2c3c6fd2c2e344732b8aa
#
_entry.id   e9979b078ff2c3c6fd2c2e344732b8aa
#
_cell.length_a   1.000
_cell.length_b   1.000
_cell.length_c   1.000
_cell.angle_alpha   90.00
_cell.angle_beta   90.00
_cell.angle_gamma   90.00
#
_symmetry.space_group_name_H-M   'P 1'
#
loop_
_entity.id
_entity.type
_entity.pdbx_description
1 polymer ?
#
loop_
_entity_poly.entity_id
_entity_poly.type
_entity_poly.pdbx_seq_one_letter_code
_entity_poly.pdbx_strand_id
1 'polypeptide(L)'
;EIISPLLREVSKSRLEKEQVVFICFDAKIIGEVKKKAPHFKAYWLSNVKQSKDGSFTPSLEDSLTTLRKVKADGMSSSRAGINDEFISKLQVAGFEHHVWTVNEIKTAQWFADQGTQSVTTDFPGRIKGALKGKAPN
;
A
#
# COMPACT_ATOMS: atom_id res chain seq x y z
N GLU A 1 -8.84 12.48 19.05
CA GLU A 1 -7.53 12.35 18.38
C GLU A 1 -6.92 10.98 18.67
N ILE A 2 -7.05 10.03 17.71
CA ILE A 2 -6.69 8.62 17.89
C ILE A 2 -5.17 8.36 17.78
N ILE A 3 -4.41 9.23 17.10
CA ILE A 3 -3.02 8.96 16.73
C ILE A 3 -2.10 8.88 17.95
N SER A 4 -2.20 9.80 18.89
CA SER A 4 -1.31 9.82 20.06
C SER A 4 -1.48 8.60 20.97
N PRO A 5 -2.71 8.15 21.30
CA PRO A 5 -2.91 6.88 22.00
C PRO A 5 -2.35 5.68 21.22
N LEU A 6 -2.59 5.60 19.90
CA LEU A 6 -2.09 4.52 19.05
C LEU A 6 -0.56 4.43 19.07
N LEU A 7 0.14 5.55 18.87
CA LEU A 7 1.60 5.61 18.93
C LEU A 7 2.16 5.21 20.30
N ARG A 8 1.44 5.54 21.37
CA ARG A 8 1.80 5.10 22.72
C ARG A 8 1.72 3.58 22.87
N GLU A 9 0.67 2.94 22.34
CA GLU A 9 0.57 1.48 22.37
C GLU A 9 1.65 0.81 21.50
N VAL A 10 1.95 1.38 20.34
CA VAL A 10 3.07 0.92 19.49
C VAL A 10 4.39 1.01 20.25
N SER A 11 4.66 2.10 20.96
CA SER A 11 5.91 2.24 21.73
C SER A 11 6.03 1.23 22.89
N LYS A 12 4.90 0.79 23.46
CA LYS A 12 4.87 -0.25 24.49
C LYS A 12 5.03 -1.66 23.94
N SER A 13 4.75 -1.88 22.66
CA SER A 13 4.73 -3.21 22.03
C SER A 13 6.09 -3.87 21.91
N ARG A 14 7.18 -3.10 22.05
CA ARG A 14 8.57 -3.52 21.80
C ARG A 14 8.84 -4.00 20.38
N LEU A 15 7.96 -3.69 19.42
CA LEU A 15 8.17 -3.97 18.01
C LEU A 15 9.19 -2.98 17.44
N GLU A 16 10.07 -3.50 16.60
CA GLU A 16 10.97 -2.66 15.81
C GLU A 16 10.17 -1.87 14.76
N LYS A 17 10.68 -0.71 14.34
CA LYS A 17 9.97 0.17 13.39
C LYS A 17 9.65 -0.53 12.05
N GLU A 18 10.49 -1.48 11.65
CA GLU A 18 10.32 -2.28 10.44
C GLU A 18 9.18 -3.31 10.54
N GLN A 19 8.73 -3.61 11.75
CA GLN A 19 7.62 -4.54 12.00
C GLN A 19 6.26 -3.83 12.08
N VAL A 20 6.25 -2.49 11.99
CA VAL A 20 5.04 -1.67 12.14
C VAL A 20 4.82 -0.82 10.90
N VAL A 21 3.63 -0.92 10.34
CA VAL A 21 3.15 -0.03 9.27
C VAL A 21 1.79 0.53 9.63
N PHE A 22 1.54 1.76 9.23
CA PHE A 22 0.23 2.39 9.39
C PHE A 22 -0.49 2.43 8.05
N ILE A 23 -1.76 2.07 8.07
CA ILE A 23 -2.62 2.11 6.88
C ILE A 23 -3.94 2.80 7.21
N CYS A 24 -4.43 3.66 6.35
CA CYS A 24 -5.72 4.33 6.53
C CYS A 24 -6.29 4.81 5.20
N PHE A 25 -7.62 4.76 5.06
CA PHE A 25 -8.34 5.36 3.93
C PHE A 25 -8.35 6.89 4.00
N ASP A 26 -8.34 7.47 5.20
CA ASP A 26 -8.24 8.90 5.36
C ASP A 26 -6.78 9.36 5.23
N ALA A 27 -6.47 10.01 4.13
CA ALA A 27 -5.12 10.54 3.87
C ALA A 27 -4.66 11.54 4.94
N LYS A 28 -5.59 12.29 5.58
CA LYS A 28 -5.23 13.21 6.67
C LYS A 28 -4.65 12.47 7.87
N ILE A 29 -5.20 11.30 8.19
CA ILE A 29 -4.70 10.42 9.26
C ILE A 29 -3.27 9.96 8.93
N ILE A 30 -3.01 9.55 7.68
CA ILE A 30 -1.65 9.21 7.23
C ILE A 30 -0.70 10.42 7.42
N GLY A 31 -1.15 11.62 7.03
CA GLY A 31 -0.37 12.85 7.23
C GLY A 31 -0.05 13.13 8.69
N GLU A 32 -1.00 12.93 9.61
CA GLU A 32 -0.79 13.09 11.04
C GLU A 32 0.20 12.05 11.61
N VAL A 33 0.13 10.79 11.14
CA VAL A 33 1.12 9.76 11.50
C VAL A 33 2.51 10.18 11.03
N LYS A 34 2.66 10.59 9.78
CA LYS A 34 3.96 11.03 9.23
C LYS A 34 4.51 12.28 9.89
N LYS A 35 3.64 13.17 10.40
CA LYS A 35 4.04 14.35 11.16
C LYS A 35 4.54 13.98 12.57
N LYS A 36 3.85 13.08 13.28
CA LYS A 36 4.17 12.72 14.66
C LYS A 36 5.22 11.62 14.79
N ALA A 37 5.28 10.71 13.81
CA ALA A 37 6.16 9.55 13.82
C ALA A 37 6.70 9.24 12.40
N PRO A 38 7.52 10.15 11.82
CA PRO A 38 7.98 10.06 10.42
C PRO A 38 8.84 8.83 10.13
N HIS A 39 9.38 8.18 11.16
CA HIS A 39 10.22 6.99 11.05
C HIS A 39 9.45 5.69 10.76
N PHE A 40 8.12 5.69 10.96
CA PHE A 40 7.28 4.55 10.56
C PHE A 40 6.82 4.68 9.12
N LYS A 41 6.68 3.54 8.46
CA LYS A 41 6.03 3.46 7.15
C LYS A 41 4.52 3.70 7.29
N ALA A 42 3.97 4.49 6.39
CA ALA A 42 2.54 4.78 6.36
C ALA A 42 2.02 4.82 4.92
N TYR A 43 0.96 4.06 4.64
CA TYR A 43 0.40 3.90 3.31
C TYR A 43 -1.05 4.37 3.26
N TRP A 44 -1.37 5.15 2.24
CA TRP A 44 -2.74 5.55 2.00
C TRP A 44 -3.51 4.42 1.31
N LEU A 45 -4.59 3.96 1.94
CA LEU A 45 -5.53 2.99 1.36
C LEU A 45 -6.44 3.72 0.36
N SER A 46 -6.57 3.20 -0.85
CA SER A 46 -7.45 3.76 -1.84
C SER A 46 -8.12 2.68 -2.69
N ASN A 47 -9.42 2.83 -2.86
CA ASN A 47 -10.21 1.98 -3.75
C ASN A 47 -10.22 2.58 -5.16
N VAL A 48 -9.12 2.42 -5.87
CA VAL A 48 -8.99 2.88 -7.26
C VAL A 48 -9.99 2.12 -8.13
N LYS A 49 -10.72 2.86 -8.97
CA LYS A 49 -11.66 2.30 -9.94
C LYS A 49 -11.28 2.77 -11.33
N GLN A 50 -11.29 1.86 -12.29
CA GLN A 50 -11.16 2.21 -13.70
C GLN A 50 -12.54 2.27 -14.36
N SER A 51 -12.82 3.38 -15.02
CA SER A 51 -14.04 3.59 -15.81
C SER A 51 -13.93 2.93 -17.19
N LYS A 52 -15.05 2.80 -17.91
CA LYS A 52 -15.08 2.18 -19.25
C LYS A 52 -14.23 2.93 -20.29
N ASP A 53 -14.04 4.23 -20.11
CA ASP A 53 -13.18 5.08 -20.96
C ASP A 53 -11.68 4.99 -20.61
N GLY A 54 -11.30 4.13 -19.65
CA GLY A 54 -9.93 3.94 -19.20
C GLY A 54 -9.46 4.92 -18.13
N SER A 55 -10.26 5.91 -17.75
CA SER A 55 -9.92 6.84 -16.67
C SER A 55 -9.96 6.17 -15.29
N PHE A 56 -9.16 6.69 -14.35
CA PHE A 56 -9.10 6.21 -12.98
C PHE A 56 -9.75 7.19 -12.00
N THR A 57 -10.36 6.67 -10.95
CA THR A 57 -10.88 7.45 -9.83
C THR A 57 -10.40 6.83 -8.49
N PRO A 58 -9.59 7.50 -7.65
CA PRO A 58 -8.92 8.76 -8.00
C PRO A 58 -7.97 8.61 -9.20
N SER A 59 -7.71 9.71 -9.93
CA SER A 59 -6.74 9.71 -11.00
C SER A 59 -5.32 9.45 -10.47
N LEU A 60 -4.39 9.09 -11.35
CA LEU A 60 -2.99 8.95 -10.97
C LEU A 60 -2.43 10.28 -10.44
N GLU A 61 -2.74 11.40 -11.11
CA GLU A 61 -2.28 12.73 -10.71
C GLU A 61 -2.81 13.14 -9.33
N ASP A 62 -4.11 12.93 -9.07
CA ASP A 62 -4.71 13.18 -7.76
C ASP A 62 -4.10 12.29 -6.68
N SER A 63 -3.83 11.03 -7.02
CA SER A 63 -3.19 10.08 -6.11
C SER A 63 -1.78 10.52 -5.76
N LEU A 64 -0.95 10.90 -6.73
CA LEU A 64 0.40 11.39 -6.50
C LEU A 64 0.40 12.70 -5.70
N THR A 65 -0.52 13.61 -6.00
CA THR A 65 -0.69 14.87 -5.26
C THR A 65 -1.04 14.59 -3.79
N THR A 66 -1.97 13.67 -3.55
CA THR A 66 -2.36 13.26 -2.20
C THR A 66 -1.19 12.65 -1.44
N LEU A 67 -0.48 11.68 -2.04
CA LEU A 67 0.66 11.01 -1.41
C LEU A 67 1.77 11.99 -1.03
N ARG A 68 2.11 12.94 -1.92
CA ARG A 68 3.10 13.99 -1.64
C ARG A 68 2.65 14.91 -0.50
N LYS A 69 1.41 15.36 -0.55
CA LYS A 69 0.83 16.27 0.46
C LYS A 69 0.90 15.71 1.87
N VAL A 70 0.58 14.41 2.02
CA VAL A 70 0.57 13.74 3.33
C VAL A 70 1.88 13.06 3.68
N LYS A 71 2.88 13.12 2.79
CA LYS A 71 4.20 12.48 2.94
C LYS A 71 4.09 10.97 3.18
N ALA A 72 3.09 10.32 2.57
CA ALA A 72 2.95 8.88 2.62
C ALA A 72 4.15 8.19 1.97
N ASP A 73 4.50 6.99 2.44
CA ASP A 73 5.55 6.17 1.82
C ASP A 73 5.05 5.45 0.57
N GLY A 74 3.74 5.30 0.42
CA GLY A 74 3.13 4.69 -0.74
C GLY A 74 1.62 4.57 -0.64
N MET A 75 1.09 3.80 -1.58
CA MET A 75 -0.34 3.55 -1.74
C MET A 75 -0.64 2.07 -1.62
N SER A 76 -1.71 1.73 -0.91
CA SER A 76 -2.25 0.38 -0.87
C SER A 76 -3.62 0.37 -1.55
N SER A 77 -3.70 -0.22 -2.74
CA SER A 77 -4.91 -0.19 -3.56
C SER A 77 -5.73 -1.47 -3.46
N SER A 78 -7.03 -1.36 -3.76
CA SER A 78 -7.82 -2.55 -4.08
C SER A 78 -7.30 -3.23 -5.36
N ARG A 79 -7.45 -4.57 -5.43
CA ARG A 79 -6.99 -5.36 -6.59
C ARG A 79 -7.75 -5.10 -7.89
N ALA A 80 -8.94 -4.56 -7.81
CA ALA A 80 -9.91 -4.60 -8.90
C ALA A 80 -9.89 -3.38 -9.83
N GLY A 81 -9.20 -2.32 -9.52
CA GLY A 81 -9.30 -1.09 -10.31
C GLY A 81 -7.96 -0.54 -10.77
N ILE A 82 -6.88 -1.28 -10.61
CA ILE A 82 -5.54 -0.79 -10.91
C ILE A 82 -4.88 -1.65 -11.99
N ASN A 83 -4.10 -1.03 -12.87
CA ASN A 83 -3.33 -1.69 -13.91
C ASN A 83 -1.82 -1.50 -13.73
N ASP A 84 -1.05 -2.18 -14.57
CA ASP A 84 0.42 -2.14 -14.58
C ASP A 84 0.97 -0.72 -14.83
N GLU A 85 0.36 0.05 -15.71
CA GLU A 85 0.77 1.43 -15.99
C GLU A 85 0.63 2.32 -14.76
N PHE A 86 -0.50 2.23 -14.04
CA PHE A 86 -0.72 2.99 -12.80
C PHE A 86 0.32 2.63 -11.73
N ILE A 87 0.57 1.32 -11.53
CA ILE A 87 1.56 0.83 -10.57
C ILE A 87 2.97 1.33 -10.94
N SER A 88 3.35 1.18 -12.20
CA SER A 88 4.66 1.62 -12.69
C SER A 88 4.89 3.12 -12.47
N LYS A 89 3.90 3.94 -12.76
CA LYS A 89 4.00 5.41 -12.57
C LYS A 89 4.07 5.80 -11.10
N LEU A 90 3.37 5.10 -10.20
CA LEU A 90 3.55 5.29 -8.75
C LEU A 90 4.99 5.02 -8.33
N GLN A 91 5.56 3.91 -8.78
CA GLN A 91 6.92 3.48 -8.44
C GLN A 91 7.98 4.43 -9.01
N VAL A 92 7.84 4.86 -10.26
CA VAL A 92 8.71 5.88 -10.90
C VAL A 92 8.68 7.19 -10.12
N ALA A 93 7.52 7.56 -9.55
CA ALA A 93 7.38 8.74 -8.69
C ALA A 93 7.97 8.55 -7.27
N GLY A 94 8.52 7.37 -6.95
CA GLY A 94 9.17 7.06 -5.68
C GLY A 94 8.25 6.53 -4.59
N PHE A 95 7.04 6.09 -4.94
CA PHE A 95 6.08 5.54 -3.99
C PHE A 95 6.01 4.02 -4.05
N GLU A 96 5.93 3.39 -2.88
CA GLU A 96 5.66 1.95 -2.77
C GLU A 96 4.21 1.65 -3.15
N HIS A 97 3.98 0.49 -3.78
CA HIS A 97 2.65 -0.03 -4.05
C HIS A 97 2.40 -1.31 -3.25
N HIS A 98 1.23 -1.40 -2.65
CA HIS A 98 0.70 -2.54 -1.91
C HIS A 98 -0.71 -2.85 -2.42
N VAL A 99 -1.19 -4.08 -2.28
CA VAL A 99 -2.50 -4.48 -2.80
C VAL A 99 -3.30 -5.31 -1.79
N TRP A 100 -4.62 -5.12 -1.78
CA TRP A 100 -5.61 -5.86 -0.96
C TRP A 100 -6.91 -6.09 -1.74
N THR A 101 -7.71 -7.06 -1.44
CA THR A 101 -7.37 -8.34 -0.82
C THR A 101 -7.20 -9.34 -1.94
N VAL A 102 -6.09 -10.04 -2.00
CA VAL A 102 -5.75 -10.97 -3.09
C VAL A 102 -5.66 -12.38 -2.55
N ASN A 103 -6.62 -13.22 -2.93
CA ASN A 103 -6.75 -14.60 -2.47
C ASN A 103 -6.38 -15.65 -3.53
N GLU A 104 -6.13 -15.21 -4.76
CA GLU A 104 -5.78 -16.05 -5.89
C GLU A 104 -4.29 -15.99 -6.20
N ILE A 105 -3.66 -17.16 -6.36
CA ILE A 105 -2.21 -17.28 -6.61
C ILE A 105 -1.80 -16.53 -7.88
N LYS A 106 -2.54 -16.70 -8.99
CA LYS A 106 -2.23 -16.04 -10.27
C LYS A 106 -2.26 -14.52 -10.15
N THR A 107 -3.27 -13.99 -9.44
CA THR A 107 -3.41 -12.54 -9.20
C THR A 107 -2.27 -12.02 -8.31
N ALA A 108 -1.94 -12.75 -7.24
CA ALA A 108 -0.81 -12.39 -6.37
C ALA A 108 0.53 -12.38 -7.14
N GLN A 109 0.73 -13.38 -7.99
CA GLN A 109 1.90 -13.47 -8.85
C GLN A 109 1.99 -12.30 -9.82
N TRP A 110 0.87 -11.94 -10.47
CA TRP A 110 0.82 -10.79 -11.36
C TRP A 110 1.24 -9.50 -10.65
N PHE A 111 0.70 -9.23 -9.45
CA PHE A 111 1.10 -8.05 -8.67
C PHE A 111 2.57 -8.09 -8.26
N ALA A 112 3.09 -9.26 -7.88
CA ALA A 112 4.52 -9.41 -7.57
C ALA A 112 5.40 -9.13 -8.80
N ASP A 113 5.00 -9.61 -9.98
CA ASP A 113 5.70 -9.36 -11.24
C ASP A 113 5.67 -7.86 -11.63
N GLN A 114 4.66 -7.09 -11.18
CA GLN A 114 4.62 -5.63 -11.32
C GLN A 114 5.45 -4.88 -10.27
N GLY A 115 6.16 -5.57 -9.37
CA GLY A 115 6.96 -4.93 -8.33
C GLY A 115 6.16 -4.42 -7.13
N THR A 116 4.92 -4.90 -6.93
CA THR A 116 4.13 -4.63 -5.72
C THR A 116 4.84 -5.20 -4.49
N GLN A 117 5.07 -4.38 -3.47
CA GLN A 117 5.89 -4.73 -2.31
C GLN A 117 5.20 -5.70 -1.35
N SER A 118 3.88 -5.65 -1.24
CA SER A 118 3.14 -6.62 -0.43
C SER A 118 1.74 -6.89 -0.93
N VAL A 119 1.26 -8.06 -0.60
CA VAL A 119 -0.08 -8.54 -0.89
C VAL A 119 -0.78 -8.86 0.42
N THR A 120 -1.91 -8.22 0.68
CA THR A 120 -2.81 -8.58 1.78
C THR A 120 -3.75 -9.69 1.32
N THR A 121 -3.83 -10.77 2.09
CA THR A 121 -4.60 -11.97 1.75
C THR A 121 -5.18 -12.64 2.97
N ASP A 122 -6.32 -13.31 2.80
CA ASP A 122 -6.93 -14.16 3.84
C ASP A 122 -6.23 -15.53 3.96
N PHE A 123 -5.37 -15.88 2.97
CA PHE A 123 -4.67 -17.18 2.89
C PHE A 123 -3.14 -17.03 2.82
N PRO A 124 -2.49 -16.43 3.86
CA PRO A 124 -1.08 -16.04 3.79
C PRO A 124 -0.12 -17.22 3.54
N GLY A 125 -0.38 -18.38 4.14
CA GLY A 125 0.45 -19.56 3.93
C GLY A 125 0.46 -20.04 2.47
N ARG A 126 -0.73 -20.08 1.85
CA ARG A 126 -0.92 -20.49 0.46
C ARG A 126 -0.25 -19.51 -0.51
N ILE A 127 -0.47 -18.22 -0.34
CA ILE A 127 0.09 -17.19 -1.22
C ILE A 127 1.61 -17.09 -1.06
N LYS A 128 2.11 -17.09 0.18
CA LYS A 128 3.55 -17.04 0.47
C LYS A 128 4.29 -18.23 -0.12
N GLY A 129 3.72 -19.44 -0.03
CA GLY A 129 4.30 -20.66 -0.62
C GLY A 129 4.43 -20.57 -2.15
N ALA A 130 3.40 -20.05 -2.81
CA ALA A 130 3.39 -19.89 -4.27
C ALA A 130 4.38 -18.81 -4.75
N LEU A 131 4.52 -17.69 -4.02
CA LEU A 131 5.44 -16.61 -4.39
C LEU A 131 6.92 -16.98 -4.14
N LYS A 132 7.23 -17.80 -3.13
CA LYS A 132 8.58 -18.28 -2.85
C LYS A 132 9.15 -19.23 -3.90
N GLY A 133 8.29 -19.91 -4.66
CA GLY A 133 8.69 -20.83 -5.74
C GLY A 133 9.30 -20.15 -6.96
N LYS A 134 9.28 -18.80 -7.02
CA LYS A 134 9.98 -17.99 -8.04
C LYS A 134 11.12 -17.23 -7.34
N ALA A 135 12.25 -17.92 -7.11
CA ALA A 135 13.49 -17.22 -6.84
C ALA A 135 13.86 -16.36 -8.06
N PRO A 136 14.35 -15.13 -7.91
CA PRO A 136 14.83 -14.35 -9.04
C PRO A 136 16.00 -15.08 -9.71
N ASN A 137 15.88 -15.26 -11.03
CA ASN A 137 17.00 -15.66 -11.88
C ASN A 137 18.01 -14.51 -11.95
#